data_3e4e9f055a20d15ca7f9b8730a55478c
#
_entry.id   3e4e9f055a20d15ca7f9b8730a55478c
#
_cell.length_a   1.000
_cell.length_b   1.000
_cell.length_c   1.000
_cell.angle_alpha   90.00
_cell.angle_beta   90.00
_cell.angle_gamma   90.00
#
_symmetry.space_group_name_H-M   'P 1'
#
loop_
_entity.id
_entity.type
_entity.pdbx_description
1 polymer ?
#
loop_
_entity_poly.entity_id
_entity_poly.type
_entity_poly.pdbx_seq_one_letter_code
_entity_poly.pdbx_strand_id
1 'polypeptide(L)'
;MAFVLLALIFMATMAFSYFEEELGLFDAFWWSIVTVTTVGYGDISPATLGGRIVGIALMMLGIGFLGVLTATIASVLIENKLMENRGMKRVRVKGHFVICGWNFRGHDIVAELRADDKTGDVPIVVIAELTEKPLDDSNLHFIRGEIQPKVLEMANLKDAQTVIQLSDDQLDARVRDARTILDTLTIKTLYPDVYVCVELIESINIEHCRRAKADEIIVVGELSTNLLVQAALDHGITHMITELVSNRYGSELYKVELPSSLVGLTFFEVMCKLKKNHEILCVAVENKGTHKLIANPDADYRLSAEDELVVIATNRPELGYRLSDK
;
A
#
# COMPACT_ATOMS: atom_id res chain seq x y z
N MET A 1 19.34 3.21 30.57
CA MET A 1 18.23 3.37 31.53
C MET A 1 17.95 2.11 32.35
N ALA A 2 17.71 0.93 31.78
CA ALA A 2 17.48 -0.30 32.55
C ALA A 2 18.59 -0.60 33.60
N PHE A 3 19.85 -0.37 33.23
CA PHE A 3 20.98 -0.56 34.15
C PHE A 3 20.92 0.36 35.36
N VAL A 4 20.47 1.61 35.22
CA VAL A 4 20.31 2.56 36.34
C VAL A 4 19.22 2.12 37.29
N LEU A 5 18.09 1.60 36.75
CA LEU A 5 17.01 1.05 37.57
C LEU A 5 17.48 -0.16 38.41
N LEU A 6 18.19 -1.08 37.73
CA LEU A 6 18.74 -2.26 38.42
C LEU A 6 19.76 -1.87 39.51
N ALA A 7 20.60 -0.88 39.25
CA ALA A 7 21.53 -0.33 40.22
C ALA A 7 20.81 0.32 41.40
N LEU A 8 19.72 1.07 41.15
CA LEU A 8 18.90 1.69 42.19
C LEU A 8 18.26 0.64 43.09
N ILE A 9 17.63 -0.38 42.48
CA ILE A 9 17.01 -1.51 43.23
C ILE A 9 18.08 -2.23 44.05
N PHE A 10 19.23 -2.53 43.46
CA PHE A 10 20.31 -3.21 44.15
C PHE A 10 20.83 -2.39 45.35
N MET A 11 21.11 -1.10 45.18
CA MET A 11 21.54 -0.21 46.26
C MET A 11 20.49 -0.10 47.35
N ALA A 12 19.21 0.06 46.98
CA ALA A 12 18.11 0.10 47.95
C ALA A 12 17.98 -1.21 48.73
N THR A 13 18.10 -2.37 48.05
CA THR A 13 18.09 -3.69 48.67
C THR A 13 19.22 -3.84 49.72
N MET A 14 20.44 -3.48 49.33
CA MET A 14 21.58 -3.56 50.27
C MET A 14 21.43 -2.62 51.45
N ALA A 15 21.03 -1.37 51.20
CA ALA A 15 20.83 -0.39 52.28
C ALA A 15 19.65 -0.80 53.21
N PHE A 16 18.55 -1.27 52.65
CA PHE A 16 17.39 -1.70 53.45
C PHE A 16 17.67 -2.91 54.33
N SER A 17 18.32 -3.94 53.75
CA SER A 17 18.75 -5.13 54.52
C SER A 17 19.78 -4.81 55.59
N TYR A 18 20.58 -3.76 55.44
CA TYR A 18 21.53 -3.31 56.46
C TYR A 18 20.84 -2.63 57.64
N PHE A 19 19.78 -1.85 57.44
CA PHE A 19 19.08 -1.15 58.50
C PHE A 19 17.98 -1.98 59.17
N GLU A 20 17.44 -2.99 58.45
CA GLU A 20 16.38 -3.89 58.94
C GLU A 20 17.00 -5.30 59.13
N GLU A 21 17.77 -5.47 60.21
CA GLU A 21 18.60 -6.67 60.46
C GLU A 21 17.79 -7.98 60.53
N GLU A 22 16.48 -7.92 60.86
CA GLU A 22 15.59 -9.08 60.93
C GLU A 22 15.14 -9.57 59.55
N LEU A 23 15.34 -8.80 58.47
CA LEU A 23 14.90 -9.12 57.11
C LEU A 23 15.97 -9.79 56.28
N GLY A 24 15.63 -10.87 55.63
CA GLY A 24 16.50 -11.53 54.64
C GLY A 24 16.73 -10.67 53.39
N LEU A 25 17.85 -10.92 52.72
CA LEU A 25 18.20 -10.22 51.46
C LEU A 25 17.10 -10.33 50.39
N PHE A 26 16.41 -11.45 50.35
CA PHE A 26 15.31 -11.67 49.39
C PHE A 26 14.09 -10.81 49.75
N ASP A 27 13.75 -10.66 51.01
CA ASP A 27 12.65 -9.83 51.50
C ASP A 27 12.94 -8.35 51.25
N ALA A 28 14.19 -7.92 51.48
CA ALA A 28 14.63 -6.57 51.16
C ALA A 28 14.59 -6.28 49.65
N PHE A 29 14.96 -7.24 48.79
CA PHE A 29 14.84 -7.14 47.33
C PHE A 29 13.38 -7.07 46.90
N TRP A 30 12.53 -7.95 47.43
CA TRP A 30 11.09 -7.94 47.18
C TRP A 30 10.48 -6.58 47.54
N TRP A 31 10.74 -6.10 48.76
CA TRP A 31 10.27 -4.79 49.22
C TRP A 31 10.74 -3.64 48.28
N SER A 32 11.98 -3.67 47.85
CA SER A 32 12.55 -2.65 46.97
C SER A 32 11.83 -2.62 45.62
N ILE A 33 11.52 -3.78 45.04
CA ILE A 33 10.75 -3.86 43.78
C ILE A 33 9.33 -3.34 43.98
N VAL A 34 8.64 -3.84 45.02
CA VAL A 34 7.25 -3.48 45.34
C VAL A 34 7.11 -1.98 45.59
N THR A 35 8.11 -1.39 46.22
CA THR A 35 8.17 0.06 46.52
C THR A 35 8.47 0.88 45.30
N VAL A 36 9.50 0.51 44.49
CA VAL A 36 9.87 1.28 43.28
C VAL A 36 8.81 1.21 42.19
N THR A 37 8.07 0.07 42.12
CA THR A 37 6.94 -0.09 41.17
C THR A 37 5.65 0.55 41.70
N THR A 38 5.67 1.17 42.87
CA THR A 38 4.52 1.84 43.50
C THR A 38 3.35 0.92 43.85
N VAL A 39 3.55 -0.40 43.87
CA VAL A 39 2.51 -1.39 44.24
C VAL A 39 2.19 -1.34 45.73
N GLY A 40 3.21 -1.38 46.59
CA GLY A 40 3.08 -1.18 48.02
C GLY A 40 2.11 -2.14 48.75
N TYR A 41 2.32 -3.45 48.68
CA TYR A 41 1.44 -4.43 49.34
C TYR A 41 1.31 -4.21 50.87
N GLY A 42 2.30 -3.58 51.51
CA GLY A 42 2.30 -3.33 52.92
C GLY A 42 2.65 -4.56 53.79
N ASP A 43 3.07 -5.63 53.17
CA ASP A 43 3.53 -6.87 53.78
C ASP A 43 4.89 -6.69 54.50
N ILE A 44 5.74 -5.83 53.94
CA ILE A 44 7.01 -5.39 54.55
C ILE A 44 7.02 -3.87 54.62
N SER A 45 7.33 -3.32 55.79
CA SER A 45 7.43 -1.87 56.00
C SER A 45 8.64 -1.52 56.84
N PRO A 46 9.33 -0.37 56.56
CA PRO A 46 10.50 0.02 57.36
C PRO A 46 10.13 0.35 58.80
N ALA A 47 10.71 -0.36 59.75
CA ALA A 47 10.55 -0.17 61.19
C ALA A 47 11.54 0.84 61.75
N THR A 48 12.80 0.79 61.26
CA THR A 48 13.88 1.66 61.71
C THR A 48 13.91 3.04 61.05
N LEU A 49 14.53 4.01 61.67
CA LEU A 49 14.72 5.37 61.06
C LEU A 49 15.55 5.27 59.78
N GLY A 50 16.61 4.43 59.75
CA GLY A 50 17.44 4.21 58.57
C GLY A 50 16.66 3.60 57.41
N GLY A 51 15.84 2.54 57.68
CA GLY A 51 14.96 1.94 56.69
C GLY A 51 13.95 2.92 56.12
N ARG A 52 13.38 3.82 56.95
CA ARG A 52 12.45 4.88 56.46
C ARG A 52 13.14 5.91 55.55
N ILE A 53 14.39 6.30 55.86
CA ILE A 53 15.16 7.22 54.99
C ILE A 53 15.44 6.55 53.64
N VAL A 54 15.86 5.28 53.61
CA VAL A 54 16.07 4.49 52.40
C VAL A 54 14.76 4.41 51.60
N GLY A 55 13.64 4.18 52.29
CA GLY A 55 12.32 4.14 51.66
C GLY A 55 11.93 5.46 50.99
N ILE A 56 12.09 6.59 51.65
CA ILE A 56 11.82 7.91 51.08
C ILE A 56 12.70 8.16 49.87
N ALA A 57 14.00 7.88 49.94
CA ALA A 57 14.92 8.03 48.84
C ALA A 57 14.52 7.14 47.62
N LEU A 58 14.20 5.86 47.89
CA LEU A 58 13.76 4.92 46.86
C LEU A 58 12.44 5.35 46.22
N MET A 59 11.47 5.81 46.98
CA MET A 59 10.18 6.31 46.47
C MET A 59 10.39 7.53 45.56
N MET A 60 11.15 8.54 46.02
CA MET A 60 11.39 9.77 45.21
C MET A 60 12.17 9.49 43.94
N LEU A 61 13.25 8.71 44.03
CA LEU A 61 14.07 8.34 42.87
C LEU A 61 13.34 7.38 41.93
N GLY A 62 12.60 6.42 42.49
CA GLY A 62 11.83 5.41 41.74
C GLY A 62 10.72 6.02 40.92
N ILE A 63 9.88 6.90 41.52
CA ILE A 63 8.81 7.60 40.79
C ILE A 63 9.39 8.46 39.68
N GLY A 64 10.44 9.22 39.97
CA GLY A 64 11.11 10.04 38.93
C GLY A 64 11.67 9.19 37.79
N PHE A 65 12.31 8.07 38.10
CA PHE A 65 12.88 7.16 37.13
C PHE A 65 11.80 6.49 36.25
N LEU A 66 10.74 5.96 36.85
CA LEU A 66 9.62 5.35 36.12
C LEU A 66 8.93 6.38 35.20
N GLY A 67 8.75 7.61 35.67
CA GLY A 67 8.21 8.71 34.88
C GLY A 67 9.05 8.98 33.64
N VAL A 68 10.37 9.09 33.81
CA VAL A 68 11.31 9.31 32.68
C VAL A 68 11.34 8.11 31.74
N LEU A 69 11.31 6.87 32.26
CA LEU A 69 11.28 5.65 31.46
C LEU A 69 10.02 5.59 30.58
N THR A 70 8.85 5.81 31.19
CA THR A 70 7.56 5.82 30.49
C THR A 70 7.53 6.92 29.42
N ALA A 71 7.98 8.13 29.75
CA ALA A 71 8.04 9.25 28.81
C ALA A 71 8.99 8.95 27.64
N THR A 72 10.12 8.29 27.90
CA THR A 72 11.09 7.91 26.85
C THR A 72 10.49 6.88 25.89
N ILE A 73 9.83 5.84 26.43
CA ILE A 73 9.16 4.82 25.63
C ILE A 73 8.06 5.48 24.77
N ALA A 74 7.22 6.30 25.37
CA ALA A 74 6.18 7.04 24.65
C ALA A 74 6.76 7.94 23.55
N SER A 75 7.83 8.67 23.82
CA SER A 75 8.52 9.53 22.85
C SER A 75 9.03 8.75 21.65
N VAL A 76 9.70 7.60 21.87
CA VAL A 76 10.22 6.76 20.78
C VAL A 76 9.08 6.20 19.90
N LEU A 77 7.97 5.79 20.51
CA LEU A 77 6.81 5.29 19.76
C LEU A 77 6.16 6.38 18.93
N ILE A 78 5.99 7.58 19.50
CA ILE A 78 5.43 8.75 18.81
C ILE A 78 6.35 9.18 17.67
N GLU A 79 7.67 9.26 17.91
CA GLU A 79 8.64 9.66 16.90
C GLU A 79 8.64 8.72 15.69
N ASN A 80 8.60 7.41 15.93
CA ASN A 80 8.52 6.41 14.87
C ASN A 80 7.27 6.58 13.99
N LYS A 81 6.11 6.82 14.61
CA LYS A 81 4.85 7.06 13.88
C LYS A 81 4.88 8.40 13.14
N LEU A 82 5.48 9.42 13.74
CA LEU A 82 5.64 10.73 13.12
C LEU A 82 6.56 10.66 11.89
N MET A 83 7.68 9.94 11.97
CA MET A 83 8.61 9.72 10.86
C MET A 83 7.94 8.97 9.70
N GLU A 84 7.09 7.98 10.02
CA GLU A 84 6.30 7.25 9.03
C GLU A 84 5.29 8.17 8.34
N ASN A 85 4.50 8.92 9.10
CA ASN A 85 3.52 9.86 8.55
C ASN A 85 4.17 10.99 7.73
N ARG A 86 5.38 11.39 8.06
CA ARG A 86 6.14 12.39 7.30
C ARG A 86 6.90 11.83 6.08
N GLY A 87 6.77 10.53 5.82
CA GLY A 87 7.40 9.89 4.67
C GLY A 87 8.92 9.79 4.74
N MET A 88 9.49 9.78 5.94
CA MET A 88 10.93 9.70 6.16
C MET A 88 11.44 8.28 6.41
N LYS A 89 10.54 7.31 6.53
CA LYS A 89 10.85 5.93 6.85
C LYS A 89 10.89 5.06 5.61
N ARG A 90 11.96 4.27 5.44
CA ARG A 90 12.07 3.30 4.34
C ARG A 90 10.99 2.23 4.44
N VAL A 91 10.34 1.95 3.32
CA VAL A 91 9.34 0.89 3.17
C VAL A 91 10.02 -0.44 2.82
N ARG A 92 9.46 -1.57 3.30
CA ARG A 92 10.01 -2.92 3.05
C ARG A 92 8.97 -3.90 2.51
N VAL A 93 7.78 -3.41 2.16
CA VAL A 93 6.73 -4.25 1.57
C VAL A 93 7.12 -4.71 0.17
N LYS A 94 6.51 -5.82 -0.30
CA LYS A 94 6.75 -6.43 -1.62
C LYS A 94 5.44 -6.67 -2.32
N GLY A 95 5.49 -6.75 -3.66
CA GLY A 95 4.29 -6.96 -4.47
C GLY A 95 3.28 -5.83 -4.34
N HIS A 96 3.73 -4.62 -4.02
CA HIS A 96 2.91 -3.46 -3.72
C HIS A 96 2.71 -2.56 -4.94
N PHE A 97 1.69 -1.73 -4.90
CA PHE A 97 1.51 -0.62 -5.83
C PHE A 97 2.31 0.60 -5.38
N VAL A 98 2.87 1.33 -6.33
CA VAL A 98 3.51 2.62 -6.06
C VAL A 98 2.77 3.71 -6.83
N ILE A 99 2.28 4.72 -6.14
CA ILE A 99 1.66 5.90 -6.74
C ILE A 99 2.69 7.03 -6.68
N CYS A 100 3.17 7.44 -7.84
CA CYS A 100 4.11 8.55 -7.98
C CYS A 100 3.36 9.83 -8.32
N GLY A 101 3.54 10.85 -7.48
CA GLY A 101 2.71 12.06 -7.49
C GLY A 101 1.43 11.88 -6.68
N TRP A 102 0.80 13.00 -6.32
CA TRP A 102 -0.49 13.01 -5.62
C TRP A 102 -1.31 14.21 -6.07
N ASN A 103 -2.42 13.95 -6.71
CA ASN A 103 -3.37 14.95 -7.17
C ASN A 103 -4.79 14.62 -6.66
N PHE A 104 -5.81 15.33 -7.12
CA PHE A 104 -7.19 15.10 -6.68
C PHE A 104 -7.71 13.68 -6.98
N ARG A 105 -7.15 12.98 -7.99
CA ARG A 105 -7.52 11.59 -8.33
C ARG A 105 -6.87 10.55 -7.43
N GLY A 106 -5.80 10.90 -6.70
CA GLY A 106 -5.06 9.94 -5.87
C GLY A 106 -5.94 9.24 -4.84
N HIS A 107 -6.89 9.99 -4.25
CA HIS A 107 -7.86 9.43 -3.31
C HIS A 107 -8.77 8.36 -3.97
N ASP A 108 -9.31 8.67 -5.15
CA ASP A 108 -10.21 7.78 -5.86
C ASP A 108 -9.49 6.54 -6.38
N ILE A 109 -8.24 6.68 -6.85
CA ILE A 109 -7.40 5.54 -7.27
C ILE A 109 -7.17 4.57 -6.11
N VAL A 110 -6.82 5.08 -4.93
CA VAL A 110 -6.68 4.23 -3.74
C VAL A 110 -8.00 3.53 -3.40
N ALA A 111 -9.12 4.25 -3.47
CA ALA A 111 -10.43 3.69 -3.17
C ALA A 111 -10.85 2.61 -4.18
N GLU A 112 -10.56 2.76 -5.47
CA GLU A 112 -10.77 1.72 -6.49
C GLU A 112 -9.87 0.50 -6.27
N LEU A 113 -8.57 0.71 -5.97
CA LEU A 113 -7.65 -0.40 -5.65
C LEU A 113 -8.08 -1.16 -4.39
N ARG A 114 -8.71 -0.49 -3.42
CA ARG A 114 -9.23 -1.13 -2.20
C ARG A 114 -10.53 -1.89 -2.44
N ALA A 115 -11.29 -1.52 -3.46
CA ALA A 115 -12.56 -2.17 -3.80
C ALA A 115 -12.37 -3.48 -4.58
N ASP A 116 -11.28 -3.64 -5.31
CA ASP A 116 -10.98 -4.86 -6.08
C ASP A 116 -10.55 -6.02 -5.16
N ASP A 117 -11.11 -7.20 -5.36
CA ASP A 117 -10.90 -8.41 -4.52
C ASP A 117 -9.43 -8.87 -4.47
N LYS A 118 -8.63 -8.63 -5.53
CA LYS A 118 -7.23 -9.03 -5.58
C LYS A 118 -6.29 -8.00 -4.99
N THR A 119 -6.66 -6.73 -5.04
CA THR A 119 -5.79 -5.63 -4.66
C THR A 119 -6.18 -4.95 -3.36
N GLY A 120 -7.34 -5.28 -2.79
CA GLY A 120 -7.87 -4.67 -1.57
C GLY A 120 -6.89 -4.66 -0.39
N ASP A 121 -6.20 -5.78 -0.19
CA ASP A 121 -5.20 -5.94 0.88
C ASP A 121 -3.75 -5.70 0.43
N VAL A 122 -3.52 -5.37 -0.85
CA VAL A 122 -2.16 -5.12 -1.36
C VAL A 122 -1.64 -3.80 -0.80
N PRO A 123 -0.39 -3.75 -0.28
CA PRO A 123 0.18 -2.51 0.20
C PRO A 123 0.29 -1.47 -0.92
N ILE A 124 0.08 -0.21 -0.58
CA ILE A 124 0.24 0.93 -1.49
C ILE A 124 1.33 1.85 -0.92
N VAL A 125 2.27 2.27 -1.75
CA VAL A 125 3.30 3.25 -1.41
C VAL A 125 3.06 4.51 -2.23
N VAL A 126 2.85 5.64 -1.58
CA VAL A 126 2.73 6.95 -2.24
C VAL A 126 4.05 7.68 -2.16
N ILE A 127 4.56 8.17 -3.29
CA ILE A 127 5.73 9.05 -3.38
C ILE A 127 5.24 10.42 -3.83
N ALA A 128 5.34 11.44 -2.97
CA ALA A 128 4.90 12.79 -3.29
C ALA A 128 5.58 13.86 -2.43
N GLU A 129 5.54 15.10 -2.87
CA GLU A 129 6.06 16.26 -2.13
C GLU A 129 5.02 16.83 -1.14
N LEU A 130 4.38 15.96 -0.36
CA LEU A 130 3.43 16.35 0.67
C LEU A 130 4.12 16.49 2.03
N THR A 131 3.52 17.23 2.94
CA THR A 131 4.01 17.39 4.32
C THR A 131 3.73 16.17 5.18
N GLU A 132 2.63 15.46 4.88
CA GLU A 132 2.13 14.32 5.62
C GLU A 132 1.48 13.29 4.67
N LYS A 133 1.34 12.07 5.16
CA LYS A 133 0.65 10.96 4.52
C LYS A 133 -0.77 11.40 4.10
N PRO A 134 -1.16 11.20 2.83
CA PRO A 134 -2.40 11.78 2.30
C PRO A 134 -3.69 11.10 2.77
N LEU A 135 -3.62 9.86 3.25
CA LEU A 135 -4.77 9.08 3.70
C LEU A 135 -4.45 8.30 4.97
N ASP A 136 -5.42 8.20 5.87
CA ASP A 136 -5.34 7.35 7.07
C ASP A 136 -5.77 5.91 6.71
N ASP A 137 -4.89 5.20 6.03
CA ASP A 137 -5.03 3.79 5.64
C ASP A 137 -3.83 3.03 6.22
N SER A 138 -4.08 1.97 7.00
CA SER A 138 -3.05 1.20 7.70
C SER A 138 -2.06 0.50 6.74
N ASN A 139 -2.49 0.17 5.53
CA ASN A 139 -1.70 -0.52 4.50
C ASN A 139 -1.25 0.43 3.37
N LEU A 140 -1.37 1.74 3.59
CA LEU A 140 -0.78 2.77 2.75
C LEU A 140 0.46 3.31 3.44
N HIS A 141 1.57 3.32 2.74
CA HIS A 141 2.86 3.87 3.14
C HIS A 141 3.13 5.15 2.37
N PHE A 142 3.89 6.06 2.96
CA PHE A 142 4.22 7.33 2.34
C PHE A 142 5.72 7.57 2.35
N ILE A 143 6.25 8.05 1.22
CA ILE A 143 7.64 8.52 1.07
C ILE A 143 7.59 9.95 0.53
N ARG A 144 8.15 10.86 1.28
CA ARG A 144 8.23 12.26 0.88
C ARG A 144 9.41 12.50 -0.06
N GLY A 145 9.12 13.03 -1.24
CA GLY A 145 10.15 13.49 -2.19
C GLY A 145 9.72 13.41 -3.64
N GLU A 146 10.59 13.90 -4.50
CA GLU A 146 10.52 13.77 -5.95
C GLU A 146 11.05 12.42 -6.42
N ILE A 147 10.77 12.06 -7.68
CA ILE A 147 11.27 10.84 -8.28
C ILE A 147 12.77 10.93 -8.51
N GLN A 148 13.51 10.37 -7.56
CA GLN A 148 14.97 10.29 -7.55
C GLN A 148 15.42 8.90 -7.11
N PRO A 149 16.61 8.43 -7.49
CA PRO A 149 17.09 7.07 -7.19
C PRO A 149 16.96 6.69 -5.71
N LYS A 150 17.33 7.61 -4.80
CA LYS A 150 17.23 7.37 -3.35
C LYS A 150 15.79 7.21 -2.86
N VAL A 151 14.87 8.00 -3.38
CA VAL A 151 13.44 7.95 -3.01
C VAL A 151 12.79 6.66 -3.52
N LEU A 152 13.12 6.26 -4.75
CA LEU A 152 12.67 4.99 -5.35
C LEU A 152 13.20 3.77 -4.56
N GLU A 153 14.45 3.84 -4.08
CA GLU A 153 15.01 2.81 -3.19
C GLU A 153 14.31 2.77 -1.83
N MET A 154 13.97 3.94 -1.25
CA MET A 154 13.21 4.02 0.01
C MET A 154 11.80 3.41 -0.13
N ALA A 155 11.17 3.56 -1.30
CA ALA A 155 9.88 2.97 -1.63
C ALA A 155 9.96 1.48 -1.97
N ASN A 156 11.14 0.86 -1.98
CA ASN A 156 11.38 -0.52 -2.39
C ASN A 156 10.85 -0.86 -3.80
N LEU A 157 11.09 0.02 -4.75
CA LEU A 157 10.55 -0.08 -6.12
C LEU A 157 10.95 -1.38 -6.82
N LYS A 158 12.09 -1.95 -6.45
CA LYS A 158 12.58 -3.25 -6.99
C LYS A 158 11.58 -4.39 -6.80
N ASP A 159 10.86 -4.39 -5.69
CA ASP A 159 9.89 -5.43 -5.34
C ASP A 159 8.42 -4.95 -5.56
N ALA A 160 8.22 -3.81 -6.24
CA ALA A 160 6.90 -3.31 -6.60
C ALA A 160 6.27 -4.12 -7.75
N GLN A 161 4.96 -4.26 -7.72
CA GLN A 161 4.19 -4.89 -8.80
C GLN A 161 3.92 -3.91 -9.94
N THR A 162 3.45 -2.72 -9.60
CA THR A 162 3.01 -1.71 -10.57
C THR A 162 3.27 -0.31 -10.03
N VAL A 163 3.68 0.58 -10.91
CA VAL A 163 3.77 2.02 -10.67
C VAL A 163 2.66 2.73 -11.42
N ILE A 164 1.94 3.59 -10.72
CA ILE A 164 0.97 4.52 -11.30
C ILE A 164 1.58 5.92 -11.21
N GLN A 165 2.00 6.45 -12.34
CA GLN A 165 2.58 7.78 -12.44
C GLN A 165 1.49 8.80 -12.72
N LEU A 166 1.16 9.61 -11.73
CA LEU A 166 0.18 10.69 -11.84
C LEU A 166 0.83 11.99 -12.29
N SER A 167 0.08 12.78 -13.02
CA SER A 167 0.48 14.12 -13.39
C SER A 167 0.29 15.10 -12.23
N ASP A 168 1.15 16.12 -12.15
CA ASP A 168 1.09 17.16 -11.12
C ASP A 168 0.15 18.29 -11.56
N ASP A 169 -1.03 18.36 -10.97
CA ASP A 169 -2.08 19.33 -11.32
C ASP A 169 -1.72 20.79 -10.98
N GLN A 170 -0.67 21.03 -10.23
CA GLN A 170 -0.19 22.38 -9.90
C GLN A 170 0.70 22.98 -11.00
N LEU A 171 1.18 22.17 -11.95
CA LEU A 171 2.02 22.59 -13.05
C LEU A 171 1.20 22.92 -14.30
N ASP A 172 1.75 23.77 -15.18
CA ASP A 172 1.23 23.97 -16.54
C ASP A 172 1.24 22.66 -17.34
N ALA A 173 0.24 22.43 -18.19
CA ALA A 173 0.04 21.16 -18.91
C ALA A 173 1.31 20.64 -19.61
N ARG A 174 2.07 21.53 -20.28
CA ARG A 174 3.30 21.15 -20.99
C ARG A 174 4.44 20.73 -20.05
N VAL A 175 4.57 21.44 -18.94
CA VAL A 175 5.57 21.12 -17.90
C VAL A 175 5.20 19.82 -17.19
N ARG A 176 3.92 19.61 -16.98
CA ARG A 176 3.34 18.45 -16.36
C ARG A 176 3.71 17.15 -17.08
N ASP A 177 3.42 17.08 -18.37
CA ASP A 177 3.76 15.90 -19.20
C ASP A 177 5.28 15.69 -19.31
N ALA A 178 6.06 16.77 -19.46
CA ALA A 178 7.51 16.68 -19.54
C ALA A 178 8.09 16.08 -18.24
N ARG A 179 7.60 16.49 -17.08
CA ARG A 179 8.00 15.92 -15.78
C ARG A 179 7.61 14.44 -15.70
N THR A 180 6.37 14.10 -16.02
CA THR A 180 5.88 12.72 -16.03
C THR A 180 6.74 11.80 -16.90
N ILE A 181 7.15 12.26 -18.09
CA ILE A 181 8.03 11.52 -19.02
C ILE A 181 9.42 11.32 -18.41
N LEU A 182 10.02 12.37 -17.80
CA LEU A 182 11.32 12.27 -17.13
C LEU A 182 11.29 11.33 -15.93
N ASP A 183 10.24 11.38 -15.14
CA ASP A 183 10.03 10.48 -14.01
C ASP A 183 9.90 9.03 -14.49
N THR A 184 9.10 8.78 -15.51
CA THR A 184 8.96 7.47 -16.16
C THR A 184 10.29 6.95 -16.70
N LEU A 185 11.05 7.79 -17.39
CA LEU A 185 12.39 7.44 -17.88
C LEU A 185 13.32 7.04 -16.73
N THR A 186 13.29 7.77 -15.64
CA THR A 186 14.10 7.49 -14.44
C THR A 186 13.70 6.15 -13.84
N ILE A 187 12.42 5.89 -13.66
CA ILE A 187 11.88 4.63 -13.12
C ILE A 187 12.30 3.47 -14.01
N LYS A 188 12.01 3.52 -15.31
CA LYS A 188 12.28 2.43 -16.26
C LYS A 188 13.77 2.20 -16.53
N THR A 189 14.61 3.22 -16.34
CA THR A 189 16.07 3.07 -16.43
C THR A 189 16.63 2.29 -15.24
N LEU A 190 16.13 2.55 -14.04
CA LEU A 190 16.61 1.92 -12.81
C LEU A 190 15.92 0.57 -12.54
N TYR A 191 14.66 0.44 -12.93
CA TYR A 191 13.80 -0.72 -12.67
C TYR A 191 13.05 -1.12 -13.95
N PRO A 192 13.72 -1.70 -14.95
CA PRO A 192 13.14 -1.98 -16.27
C PRO A 192 11.96 -2.94 -16.25
N ASP A 193 11.92 -3.86 -15.27
CA ASP A 193 10.93 -4.92 -15.17
C ASP A 193 9.63 -4.50 -14.47
N VAL A 194 9.63 -3.36 -13.78
CA VAL A 194 8.44 -2.83 -13.11
C VAL A 194 7.44 -2.31 -14.15
N TYR A 195 6.17 -2.74 -14.02
CA TYR A 195 5.08 -2.24 -14.87
C TYR A 195 4.73 -0.79 -14.51
N VAL A 196 4.72 0.11 -15.49
CA VAL A 196 4.48 1.54 -15.29
C VAL A 196 3.29 2.00 -16.12
N CYS A 197 2.19 2.36 -15.43
CA CYS A 197 1.02 3.02 -15.99
C CYS A 197 1.16 4.53 -15.81
N VAL A 198 1.03 5.29 -16.92
CA VAL A 198 1.35 6.71 -16.94
C VAL A 198 0.14 7.53 -17.35
N GLU A 199 -0.12 8.59 -16.62
CA GLU A 199 -1.09 9.60 -16.96
C GLU A 199 -0.45 10.73 -17.77
N LEU A 200 -1.01 11.05 -18.96
CA LEU A 200 -0.68 12.20 -19.78
C LEU A 200 -1.91 13.10 -20.00
N ILE A 201 -1.65 14.36 -20.26
CA ILE A 201 -2.68 15.35 -20.58
C ILE A 201 -2.82 15.48 -22.09
N GLU A 202 -1.71 15.59 -22.82
CA GLU A 202 -1.68 15.85 -24.25
C GLU A 202 -1.24 14.63 -25.06
N SER A 203 -2.03 14.23 -26.07
CA SER A 203 -1.75 13.06 -26.91
C SER A 203 -0.47 13.20 -27.75
N ILE A 204 0.00 14.42 -28.03
CA ILE A 204 1.25 14.67 -28.74
C ILE A 204 2.47 14.08 -27.98
N ASN A 205 2.37 13.88 -26.67
CA ASN A 205 3.43 13.38 -25.82
C ASN A 205 3.48 11.84 -25.71
N ILE A 206 2.52 11.11 -26.30
CA ILE A 206 2.47 9.63 -26.25
C ILE A 206 3.77 9.01 -26.73
N GLU A 207 4.30 9.45 -27.89
CA GLU A 207 5.53 8.87 -28.45
C GLU A 207 6.77 9.13 -27.59
N HIS A 208 6.80 10.25 -26.88
CA HIS A 208 7.87 10.52 -25.91
C HIS A 208 7.78 9.59 -24.70
N CYS A 209 6.57 9.34 -24.19
CA CYS A 209 6.32 8.43 -23.08
C CYS A 209 6.59 6.97 -23.46
N ARG A 210 6.26 6.54 -24.69
CA ARG A 210 6.65 5.22 -25.24
C ARG A 210 8.17 5.04 -25.31
N ARG A 211 8.91 6.08 -25.73
CA ARG A 211 10.38 6.06 -25.72
C ARG A 211 10.96 5.99 -24.32
N ALA A 212 10.26 6.55 -23.32
CA ALA A 212 10.58 6.37 -21.91
C ALA A 212 10.23 4.96 -21.38
N LYS A 213 9.68 4.08 -22.27
CA LYS A 213 9.29 2.69 -21.98
C LYS A 213 8.14 2.54 -20.97
N ALA A 214 7.20 3.48 -20.95
CA ALA A 214 5.93 3.28 -20.25
C ALA A 214 5.23 2.05 -20.84
N ASP A 215 4.66 1.21 -19.96
CA ASP A 215 3.94 0.00 -20.35
C ASP A 215 2.50 0.32 -20.73
N GLU A 216 1.86 1.25 -20.01
CA GLU A 216 0.51 1.73 -20.29
C GLU A 216 0.47 3.26 -20.24
N ILE A 217 -0.26 3.89 -21.17
CA ILE A 217 -0.35 5.35 -21.27
C ILE A 217 -1.82 5.74 -21.37
N ILE A 218 -2.28 6.53 -20.41
CA ILE A 218 -3.64 7.06 -20.37
C ILE A 218 -3.61 8.56 -20.63
N VAL A 219 -4.18 8.98 -21.76
CA VAL A 219 -4.37 10.39 -22.10
C VAL A 219 -5.75 10.83 -21.64
N VAL A 220 -5.79 11.49 -20.48
CA VAL A 220 -7.05 11.84 -19.81
C VAL A 220 -7.93 12.77 -20.65
N GLY A 221 -7.31 13.74 -21.32
CA GLY A 221 -8.02 14.69 -22.17
C GLY A 221 -8.72 14.03 -23.35
N GLU A 222 -8.08 13.09 -24.01
CA GLU A 222 -8.62 12.36 -25.16
C GLU A 222 -9.76 11.43 -24.75
N LEU A 223 -9.55 10.64 -23.67
CA LEU A 223 -10.56 9.73 -23.16
C LEU A 223 -11.83 10.48 -22.73
N SER A 224 -11.67 11.58 -22.00
CA SER A 224 -12.79 12.42 -21.56
C SER A 224 -13.55 13.04 -22.73
N THR A 225 -12.84 13.51 -23.76
CA THR A 225 -13.45 14.08 -24.97
C THR A 225 -14.27 13.04 -25.71
N ASN A 226 -13.71 11.84 -25.91
CA ASN A 226 -14.41 10.75 -26.58
C ASN A 226 -15.67 10.33 -25.82
N LEU A 227 -15.61 10.25 -24.49
CA LEU A 227 -16.77 9.97 -23.63
C LEU A 227 -17.84 11.04 -23.71
N LEU A 228 -17.46 12.33 -23.73
CA LEU A 228 -18.42 13.44 -23.90
C LEU A 228 -19.13 13.39 -25.24
N VAL A 229 -18.40 13.13 -26.32
CA VAL A 229 -18.99 12.99 -27.65
C VAL A 229 -19.95 11.80 -27.69
N GLN A 230 -19.52 10.64 -27.18
CA GLN A 230 -20.34 9.44 -27.16
C GLN A 230 -21.61 9.63 -26.30
N ALA A 231 -21.51 10.31 -25.16
CA ALA A 231 -22.66 10.63 -24.31
C ALA A 231 -23.66 11.57 -24.99
N ALA A 232 -23.17 12.47 -25.84
CA ALA A 232 -24.03 13.36 -26.61
C ALA A 232 -24.75 12.65 -27.77
N LEU A 233 -24.13 11.62 -28.35
CA LEU A 233 -24.73 10.81 -29.43
C LEU A 233 -25.67 9.75 -28.87
N ASP A 234 -25.25 9.04 -27.83
CA ASP A 234 -25.96 7.91 -27.23
C ASP A 234 -26.20 8.16 -25.75
N HIS A 235 -27.34 8.73 -25.42
CA HIS A 235 -27.68 9.12 -24.05
C HIS A 235 -27.70 7.94 -23.10
N GLY A 236 -26.98 8.07 -21.99
CA GLY A 236 -26.90 7.05 -20.94
C GLY A 236 -25.72 6.07 -21.06
N ILE A 237 -24.97 6.11 -22.17
CA ILE A 237 -23.80 5.22 -22.38
C ILE A 237 -22.73 5.40 -21.29
N THR A 238 -22.62 6.59 -20.72
CA THR A 238 -21.65 6.90 -19.66
C THR A 238 -21.88 6.06 -18.41
N HIS A 239 -23.13 5.75 -18.06
CA HIS A 239 -23.43 4.88 -16.90
C HIS A 239 -22.84 3.48 -17.09
N MET A 240 -23.04 2.89 -18.29
CA MET A 240 -22.47 1.59 -18.61
C MET A 240 -20.94 1.60 -18.58
N ILE A 241 -20.30 2.62 -19.18
CA ILE A 241 -18.84 2.70 -19.19
C ILE A 241 -18.29 2.89 -17.78
N THR A 242 -18.91 3.75 -16.96
CA THR A 242 -18.52 3.95 -15.57
C THR A 242 -18.62 2.65 -14.77
N GLU A 243 -19.70 1.88 -14.94
CA GLU A 243 -19.86 0.58 -14.30
C GLU A 243 -18.75 -0.39 -14.71
N LEU A 244 -18.46 -0.49 -16.01
CA LEU A 244 -17.46 -1.45 -16.53
C LEU A 244 -16.01 -1.16 -16.12
N VAL A 245 -15.69 0.08 -15.73
CA VAL A 245 -14.33 0.47 -15.32
C VAL A 245 -14.19 0.71 -13.82
N SER A 246 -15.27 0.65 -13.03
CA SER A 246 -15.24 0.80 -11.57
C SER A 246 -15.18 -0.56 -10.90
N ASN A 247 -14.34 -0.69 -9.86
CA ASN A 247 -14.25 -1.89 -9.04
C ASN A 247 -15.24 -1.88 -7.85
N ARG A 248 -16.16 -0.90 -7.79
CA ARG A 248 -17.03 -0.71 -6.62
C ARG A 248 -18.40 -1.34 -6.76
N TYR A 249 -18.88 -1.54 -7.97
CA TYR A 249 -20.24 -2.05 -8.22
C TYR A 249 -20.43 -2.50 -9.67
N GLY A 250 -21.35 -3.43 -9.85
CA GLY A 250 -21.82 -3.87 -11.16
C GLY A 250 -20.94 -4.94 -11.79
N SER A 251 -20.90 -4.93 -13.10
CA SER A 251 -20.04 -5.82 -13.90
C SER A 251 -18.82 -5.05 -14.40
N GLU A 252 -17.68 -5.72 -14.40
CA GLU A 252 -16.39 -5.13 -14.73
C GLU A 252 -15.76 -5.80 -15.97
N LEU A 253 -14.80 -5.10 -16.56
CA LEU A 253 -13.94 -5.63 -17.62
C LEU A 253 -12.75 -6.37 -17.00
N TYR A 254 -12.63 -7.67 -17.32
CA TYR A 254 -11.51 -8.50 -16.90
C TYR A 254 -10.73 -9.04 -18.09
N LYS A 255 -9.42 -9.02 -17.99
CA LYS A 255 -8.53 -9.76 -18.87
C LYS A 255 -8.20 -11.11 -18.21
N VAL A 256 -8.49 -12.20 -18.90
CA VAL A 256 -8.38 -13.56 -18.39
C VAL A 256 -7.66 -14.47 -19.38
N GLU A 257 -6.92 -15.44 -18.87
CA GLU A 257 -6.26 -16.43 -19.70
C GLU A 257 -7.27 -17.33 -20.42
N LEU A 258 -6.95 -17.69 -21.67
CA LEU A 258 -7.75 -18.64 -22.43
C LEU A 258 -7.53 -20.05 -21.88
N PRO A 259 -8.58 -20.73 -21.37
CA PRO A 259 -8.48 -22.14 -20.99
C PRO A 259 -8.11 -23.03 -22.18
N SER A 260 -7.25 -24.03 -21.93
CA SER A 260 -6.81 -24.96 -22.98
C SER A 260 -7.96 -25.69 -23.68
N SER A 261 -9.09 -25.89 -22.98
CA SER A 261 -10.32 -26.51 -23.52
C SER A 261 -11.07 -25.65 -24.54
N LEU A 262 -10.74 -24.37 -24.63
CA LEU A 262 -11.34 -23.39 -25.56
C LEU A 262 -10.41 -23.06 -26.74
N VAL A 263 -9.17 -23.50 -26.72
CA VAL A 263 -8.22 -23.30 -27.82
C VAL A 263 -8.72 -24.01 -29.08
N GLY A 264 -8.67 -23.32 -30.23
CA GLY A 264 -9.13 -23.81 -31.53
C GLY A 264 -10.62 -23.64 -31.81
N LEU A 265 -11.42 -23.30 -30.80
CA LEU A 265 -12.82 -22.90 -30.99
C LEU A 265 -12.90 -21.50 -31.65
N THR A 266 -14.03 -21.23 -32.28
CA THR A 266 -14.31 -19.90 -32.81
C THR A 266 -14.68 -18.93 -31.67
N PHE A 267 -14.49 -17.62 -31.91
CA PHE A 267 -14.88 -16.59 -30.95
C PHE A 267 -16.36 -16.70 -30.58
N PHE A 268 -17.22 -16.94 -31.57
CA PHE A 268 -18.67 -17.08 -31.36
C PHE A 268 -19.00 -18.29 -30.48
N GLU A 269 -18.38 -19.45 -30.74
CA GLU A 269 -18.56 -20.65 -29.90
C GLU A 269 -18.16 -20.39 -28.45
N VAL A 270 -17.03 -19.73 -28.24
CA VAL A 270 -16.52 -19.39 -26.89
C VAL A 270 -17.44 -18.37 -26.20
N MET A 271 -17.84 -17.29 -26.91
CA MET A 271 -18.76 -16.29 -26.39
C MET A 271 -20.09 -16.94 -25.95
N CYS A 272 -20.69 -17.78 -26.78
CA CYS A 272 -21.93 -18.47 -26.45
C CYS A 272 -21.79 -19.42 -25.26
N LYS A 273 -20.65 -20.15 -25.19
CA LYS A 273 -20.36 -21.10 -24.12
C LYS A 273 -20.17 -20.39 -22.78
N LEU A 274 -19.41 -19.31 -22.75
CA LEU A 274 -19.15 -18.51 -21.55
C LEU A 274 -20.44 -17.83 -21.07
N LYS A 275 -21.22 -17.23 -21.98
CA LYS A 275 -22.47 -16.57 -21.62
C LYS A 275 -23.51 -17.56 -21.06
N LYS A 276 -23.67 -18.70 -21.71
CA LYS A 276 -24.69 -19.70 -21.32
C LYS A 276 -24.39 -20.39 -20.01
N ASN A 277 -23.09 -20.71 -19.77
CA ASN A 277 -22.70 -21.56 -18.65
C ASN A 277 -22.21 -20.78 -17.41
N HIS A 278 -21.73 -19.56 -17.62
CA HIS A 278 -21.04 -18.79 -16.59
C HIS A 278 -21.52 -17.34 -16.46
N GLU A 279 -22.49 -16.91 -17.29
CA GLU A 279 -23.00 -15.53 -17.36
C GLU A 279 -21.91 -14.50 -17.75
N ILE A 280 -20.80 -14.95 -18.32
CA ILE A 280 -19.65 -14.13 -18.74
C ILE A 280 -19.82 -13.74 -20.21
N LEU A 281 -19.66 -12.46 -20.54
CA LEU A 281 -19.68 -11.97 -21.90
C LEU A 281 -18.28 -11.70 -22.41
N CYS A 282 -17.81 -12.46 -23.41
CA CYS A 282 -16.54 -12.20 -24.08
C CYS A 282 -16.72 -11.08 -25.11
N VAL A 283 -15.88 -10.02 -25.05
CA VAL A 283 -16.01 -8.81 -25.88
C VAL A 283 -14.79 -8.52 -26.75
N ALA A 284 -13.61 -9.05 -26.38
CA ALA A 284 -12.38 -8.85 -27.15
C ALA A 284 -11.40 -10.00 -26.94
N VAL A 285 -10.40 -10.06 -27.81
CA VAL A 285 -9.25 -10.97 -27.72
C VAL A 285 -7.97 -10.17 -27.84
N GLU A 286 -6.98 -10.47 -27.00
CA GLU A 286 -5.63 -9.91 -27.11
C GLU A 286 -4.61 -11.03 -27.28
N ASN A 287 -3.72 -10.89 -28.23
CA ASN A 287 -2.63 -11.83 -28.44
C ASN A 287 -1.42 -11.47 -27.59
N LYS A 288 -0.96 -12.39 -26.72
CA LYS A 288 0.17 -12.19 -25.79
C LYS A 288 1.48 -11.83 -26.49
N GLY A 289 1.74 -12.44 -27.64
CA GLY A 289 3.01 -12.26 -28.35
C GLY A 289 3.12 -10.90 -29.06
N THR A 290 2.01 -10.41 -29.59
CA THR A 290 1.96 -9.16 -30.38
C THR A 290 1.33 -7.98 -29.66
N HIS A 291 0.70 -8.21 -28.49
CA HIS A 291 -0.11 -7.24 -27.75
C HIS A 291 -1.21 -6.57 -28.60
N LYS A 292 -1.65 -7.27 -29.64
CA LYS A 292 -2.71 -6.79 -30.51
C LYS A 292 -4.07 -7.14 -29.92
N LEU A 293 -4.81 -6.12 -29.52
CA LEU A 293 -6.19 -6.23 -29.07
C LEU A 293 -7.14 -6.13 -30.29
N ILE A 294 -8.12 -7.02 -30.36
CA ILE A 294 -9.21 -7.01 -31.32
C ILE A 294 -10.51 -6.97 -30.54
N ALA A 295 -11.16 -5.80 -30.52
CA ALA A 295 -12.49 -5.66 -29.94
C ALA A 295 -13.52 -6.20 -30.92
N ASN A 296 -14.52 -6.96 -30.41
CA ASN A 296 -15.56 -7.61 -31.20
C ASN A 296 -15.00 -8.37 -32.43
N PRO A 297 -14.16 -9.42 -32.23
CA PRO A 297 -13.60 -10.20 -33.33
C PRO A 297 -14.68 -10.81 -34.20
N ASP A 298 -14.33 -11.15 -35.47
CA ASP A 298 -15.23 -11.86 -36.35
C ASP A 298 -15.71 -13.18 -35.71
N ALA A 299 -16.93 -13.58 -35.99
CA ALA A 299 -17.57 -14.76 -35.38
C ALA A 299 -16.76 -16.05 -35.59
N ASP A 300 -16.08 -16.17 -36.72
CA ASP A 300 -15.25 -17.31 -37.13
C ASP A 300 -13.76 -17.17 -36.75
N TYR A 301 -13.37 -16.07 -36.06
CA TYR A 301 -12.02 -15.91 -35.52
C TYR A 301 -11.66 -17.10 -34.60
N ARG A 302 -10.61 -17.85 -34.95
CA ARG A 302 -10.16 -19.01 -34.17
C ARG A 302 -9.16 -18.62 -33.10
N LEU A 303 -9.51 -18.96 -31.86
CA LEU A 303 -8.67 -18.69 -30.71
C LEU A 303 -7.43 -19.59 -30.68
N SER A 304 -6.28 -18.98 -30.45
CA SER A 304 -4.98 -19.63 -30.28
C SER A 304 -4.57 -19.74 -28.82
N ALA A 305 -3.59 -20.57 -28.51
CA ALA A 305 -3.09 -20.69 -27.14
C ALA A 305 -2.39 -19.43 -26.61
N GLU A 306 -2.02 -18.51 -27.51
CA GLU A 306 -1.41 -17.23 -27.16
C GLU A 306 -2.43 -16.11 -26.92
N ASP A 307 -3.72 -16.40 -27.09
CA ASP A 307 -4.76 -15.40 -26.92
C ASP A 307 -5.24 -15.34 -25.47
N GLU A 308 -5.53 -14.13 -25.02
CA GLU A 308 -6.25 -13.82 -23.79
C GLU A 308 -7.62 -13.24 -24.12
N LEU A 309 -8.59 -13.48 -23.28
CA LEU A 309 -9.94 -12.97 -23.45
C LEU A 309 -10.14 -11.70 -22.63
N VAL A 310 -10.80 -10.71 -23.21
CA VAL A 310 -11.40 -9.61 -22.44
C VAL A 310 -12.87 -9.89 -22.27
N VAL A 311 -13.30 -9.93 -21.02
CA VAL A 311 -14.66 -10.37 -20.65
C VAL A 311 -15.33 -9.37 -19.72
N ILE A 312 -16.66 -9.33 -19.77
CA ILE A 312 -17.51 -8.63 -18.81
C ILE A 312 -18.08 -9.67 -17.86
N ALA A 313 -17.87 -9.49 -16.55
CA ALA A 313 -18.41 -10.36 -15.52
C ALA A 313 -18.61 -9.59 -14.20
N THR A 314 -19.51 -10.07 -13.34
CA THR A 314 -19.78 -9.45 -12.02
C THR A 314 -18.61 -9.64 -11.05
N ASN A 315 -17.90 -10.77 -11.17
CA ASN A 315 -16.69 -11.06 -10.39
C ASN A 315 -15.62 -11.57 -11.34
N ARG A 316 -14.33 -11.40 -11.00
CA ARG A 316 -13.22 -11.89 -11.81
C ARG A 316 -13.31 -13.40 -12.03
N PRO A 317 -13.45 -13.87 -13.28
CA PRO A 317 -13.64 -15.32 -13.52
C PRO A 317 -12.31 -16.07 -13.43
N GLU A 318 -12.33 -17.19 -12.71
CA GLU A 318 -11.27 -18.20 -12.72
C GLU A 318 -11.58 -19.30 -13.74
N LEU A 319 -11.37 -19.01 -15.01
CA LEU A 319 -11.76 -19.93 -16.11
C LEU A 319 -10.96 -21.26 -16.15
N GLY A 320 -9.75 -21.28 -15.54
CA GLY A 320 -8.87 -22.46 -15.54
C GLY A 320 -9.35 -23.64 -14.69
N TYR A 321 -10.11 -23.40 -13.64
CA TYR A 321 -10.55 -24.43 -12.66
C TYR A 321 -11.97 -24.95 -12.86
N ARG A 322 -12.87 -24.22 -13.53
CA ARG A 322 -14.31 -24.55 -13.61
C ARG A 322 -14.77 -25.19 -14.93
N LEU A 323 -13.92 -25.30 -15.94
CA LEU A 323 -14.29 -25.87 -17.26
C LEU A 323 -13.99 -27.36 -17.39
N SER A 324 -13.46 -28.04 -16.36
CA SER A 324 -13.15 -29.47 -16.40
C SER A 324 -14.32 -30.37 -16.01
N ASP A 325 -15.42 -29.84 -15.46
CA ASP A 325 -16.54 -30.66 -14.99
C ASP A 325 -17.87 -30.08 -15.46
N LYS A 326 -18.28 -30.40 -16.72
CA LYS A 326 -19.68 -30.74 -17.08
C LYS A 326 -19.79 -31.18 -18.53
#